data_e1b83a58e9ad8bd3127406c8c6ae449b
#
_entry.id   e1b83a58e9ad8bd3127406c8c6ae449b
#
_cell.length_a   1.000
_cell.length_b   1.000
_cell.length_c   1.000
_cell.angle_alpha   90.00
_cell.angle_beta   90.00
_cell.angle_gamma   90.00
#
_symmetry.space_group_name_H-M   'P 1'
#
loop_
_entity.id
_entity.type
_entity.pdbx_description
1 polymer ?
#
loop_
_entity_poly.entity_id
_entity_poly.type
_entity_poly.pdbx_seq_one_letter_code
_entity_poly.pdbx_strand_id
1 'polypeptide(L)'
;MHGVPAIPRSRRRRPWALLAATVTATLALATTGAGQATAADLNTDLNNAKNAGFESGLTGWTCSAGSGTTVPSPVHGGSTALKATPAGQDNARCSQTVAVKPNSTYTLSAWVQGGYAYLGATGTGTTDVSTWTPDSSSWKQLSTSFSTGSSTTSVTVYLHGWYGQAAYIADDVSVYGPDGGGGGGDPEPSVPGAPNGVTVSGTSASSVSLTWSAVSGATGYNVYRDGTKVTAVTGTSATVTGLAASTSYSFQITATNTAGESPRSTPVTGRTSSGGGVGTVPKHAVTGYWQNFDNGATVQKLSDVQSAYDIIAVAFADATTTPGAVTFTLDSAGLGGYTVDQFKADVRAKQAAGKKVIISVGGEKGTVSVNDATSATNFANSLYSLMQTYGFDGVDIDLENGLNATYMTQALRALSAKAGPSMVLTMAPQTIDMQSTSNAYFRTALNVKDILTVVNMQYYNSGSMLGCDGKVYAQGSVDFLTALACIQLEGGLSPSQVGLGLPASPRGAGSGYVSPSVINSALDCLTRGTGCGSFKPARTYPELRGAMTWSTNWDAAAGNAWSNAVGPHVHGLP
;
A
#
# COMPACT_ATOMS: atom_id res chain seq x y z
N MET A 1 36.86 -33.81 -48.81
CA MET A 1 37.01 -32.88 -49.95
C MET A 1 36.39 -31.57 -49.50
N HIS A 2 37.26 -30.63 -49.29
CA HIS A 2 37.25 -29.21 -49.60
C HIS A 2 36.18 -28.39 -48.91
N GLY A 3 36.38 -27.34 -48.20
CA GLY A 3 37.59 -26.53 -47.95
C GLY A 3 37.12 -25.28 -47.22
N VAL A 4 37.89 -24.94 -46.17
CA VAL A 4 37.84 -23.62 -45.50
C VAL A 4 38.67 -22.65 -46.35
N PRO A 5 38.36 -21.36 -46.41
CA PRO A 5 39.26 -20.37 -45.80
C PRO A 5 38.52 -19.24 -45.09
N ALA A 6 38.92 -18.83 -43.91
CA ALA A 6 40.08 -18.04 -43.47
C ALA A 6 39.83 -16.50 -43.55
N ILE A 7 40.03 -15.92 -42.41
CA ILE A 7 40.01 -14.51 -41.97
C ILE A 7 41.06 -13.67 -42.73
N PRO A 8 40.93 -12.35 -42.77
CA PRO A 8 42.04 -11.59 -42.22
C PRO A 8 41.67 -10.43 -41.24
N ARG A 9 42.61 -10.28 -40.33
CA ARG A 9 42.75 -9.24 -39.29
C ARG A 9 43.31 -7.92 -39.86
N SER A 10 43.09 -6.91 -38.98
CA SER A 10 43.93 -5.70 -38.73
C SER A 10 43.58 -4.42 -39.53
N ARG A 11 43.54 -3.27 -38.90
CA ARG A 11 44.51 -2.48 -38.12
C ARG A 11 43.84 -1.27 -37.45
N ARG A 12 44.03 -1.08 -36.20
CA ARG A 12 44.78 -0.06 -35.43
C ARG A 12 44.77 1.42 -35.92
N ARG A 13 44.47 2.30 -34.90
CA ARG A 13 45.00 3.64 -34.57
C ARG A 13 44.31 4.84 -35.25
N ARG A 14 44.10 5.93 -34.64
CA ARG A 14 44.47 6.62 -33.37
C ARG A 14 43.60 7.88 -33.24
N PRO A 15 43.68 8.68 -32.17
CA PRO A 15 42.65 9.60 -31.69
C PRO A 15 42.82 11.00 -32.25
N TRP A 16 41.79 11.81 -32.23
CA TRP A 16 41.89 13.24 -32.43
C TRP A 16 41.34 13.99 -31.23
N ALA A 17 42.19 14.97 -30.87
CA ALA A 17 42.13 15.81 -29.71
C ALA A 17 41.16 16.99 -29.84
N LEU A 18 40.79 17.46 -28.66
CA LEU A 18 40.22 18.77 -28.31
C LEU A 18 40.40 19.90 -29.33
N LEU A 19 39.32 20.70 -29.51
CA LEU A 19 39.44 22.14 -29.67
C LEU A 19 38.40 22.83 -28.79
N ALA A 20 38.88 23.45 -27.72
CA ALA A 20 38.14 24.42 -26.94
C ALA A 20 38.19 25.78 -27.69
N ALA A 21 37.01 26.34 -27.94
CA ALA A 21 36.91 27.71 -28.41
C ALA A 21 36.38 28.60 -27.28
N THR A 22 37.27 29.32 -26.65
CA THR A 22 36.99 30.44 -25.76
C THR A 22 36.58 31.67 -26.60
N VAL A 23 35.34 32.13 -26.39
CA VAL A 23 34.90 33.44 -26.88
C VAL A 23 34.97 34.42 -25.72
N THR A 24 35.97 35.29 -25.74
CA THR A 24 36.09 36.50 -24.92
C THR A 24 35.24 37.60 -25.55
N ALA A 25 34.18 38.02 -24.87
CA ALA A 25 33.44 39.22 -25.22
C ALA A 25 33.99 40.41 -24.41
N THR A 26 34.61 41.34 -25.09
CA THR A 26 35.08 42.61 -24.58
C THR A 26 33.91 43.54 -24.25
N LEU A 27 33.93 44.07 -23.02
CA LEU A 27 33.01 45.08 -22.51
C LEU A 27 33.48 46.46 -23.03
N ALA A 28 32.67 47.09 -23.87
CA ALA A 28 32.86 48.50 -24.22
C ALA A 28 31.89 49.34 -23.39
N LEU A 29 32.45 50.15 -22.49
CA LEU A 29 31.74 51.21 -21.76
C LEU A 29 31.51 52.39 -22.70
N ALA A 30 30.24 52.71 -22.96
CA ALA A 30 29.90 54.02 -23.54
C ALA A 30 28.96 54.74 -22.55
N THR A 31 29.48 55.76 -21.91
CA THR A 31 28.73 56.77 -21.16
C THR A 31 28.18 57.81 -22.14
N THR A 32 26.85 57.99 -22.18
CA THR A 32 26.19 59.28 -22.39
C THR A 32 24.69 59.22 -22.16
N GLY A 33 24.15 60.19 -21.44
CA GLY A 33 22.77 60.65 -21.56
C GLY A 33 21.82 60.15 -20.49
N ALA A 34 21.65 60.90 -19.40
CA ALA A 34 20.50 60.83 -18.53
C ALA A 34 19.23 61.23 -19.31
N GLY A 35 18.51 60.23 -19.82
CA GLY A 35 17.11 60.33 -20.19
C GLY A 35 16.26 59.76 -19.07
N GLN A 36 15.33 60.54 -18.53
CA GLN A 36 14.33 60.05 -17.60
C GLN A 36 13.57 58.91 -18.28
N ALA A 37 13.80 57.70 -17.83
CA ALA A 37 12.93 56.59 -18.14
C ALA A 37 11.61 56.86 -17.44
N THR A 38 10.58 57.22 -18.20
CA THR A 38 9.19 57.08 -17.78
C THR A 38 8.99 55.62 -17.36
N ALA A 39 8.50 55.42 -16.13
CA ALA A 39 8.09 54.10 -15.66
C ALA A 39 7.19 53.50 -16.74
N ALA A 40 7.66 52.47 -17.42
CA ALA A 40 6.79 51.60 -18.19
C ALA A 40 5.85 50.97 -17.15
N ASP A 41 4.55 51.29 -17.23
CA ASP A 41 3.50 50.57 -16.53
C ASP A 41 3.69 49.09 -16.84
N LEU A 42 4.16 48.34 -15.87
CA LEU A 42 4.07 46.90 -15.89
C LEU A 42 2.58 46.59 -15.77
N ASN A 43 1.92 46.47 -16.91
CA ASN A 43 0.52 46.07 -17.02
C ASN A 43 0.47 44.57 -16.68
N THR A 44 0.35 44.24 -15.41
CA THR A 44 0.12 42.88 -14.94
C THR A 44 -1.35 42.57 -15.19
N ASP A 45 -1.63 41.69 -16.16
CA ASP A 45 -2.94 41.17 -16.39
C ASP A 45 -3.31 40.23 -15.22
N LEU A 46 -4.47 40.42 -14.65
CA LEU A 46 -4.97 39.71 -13.47
C LEU A 46 -6.39 39.16 -13.72
N ASN A 47 -6.80 38.19 -12.92
CA ASN A 47 -8.21 37.85 -12.79
C ASN A 47 -8.90 38.91 -11.90
N ASN A 48 -9.77 39.69 -12.50
CA ASN A 48 -10.49 40.76 -11.82
C ASN A 48 -11.78 40.27 -11.14
N ALA A 49 -12.21 39.04 -11.29
CA ALA A 49 -13.35 38.44 -10.59
C ALA A 49 -12.99 38.11 -9.12
N LYS A 50 -13.93 38.42 -8.20
CA LYS A 50 -13.78 38.10 -6.77
C LYS A 50 -14.42 36.75 -6.47
N ASN A 51 -13.79 35.97 -5.55
CA ASN A 51 -14.31 34.67 -5.15
C ASN A 51 -14.69 33.81 -6.38
N ALA A 52 -13.75 33.72 -7.31
CA ALA A 52 -13.92 33.18 -8.65
C ALA A 52 -14.26 31.67 -8.64
N GLY A 53 -13.73 30.90 -7.67
CA GLY A 53 -13.97 29.47 -7.42
C GLY A 53 -15.03 29.22 -6.35
N PHE A 54 -15.79 30.25 -5.90
CA PHE A 54 -16.85 30.11 -4.90
C PHE A 54 -16.44 29.52 -3.54
N GLU A 55 -15.16 29.51 -3.20
CA GLU A 55 -14.61 28.92 -1.98
C GLU A 55 -15.04 29.65 -0.70
N SER A 56 -15.47 30.91 -0.81
CA SER A 56 -16.04 31.72 0.26
C SER A 56 -17.56 31.85 0.15
N GLY A 57 -18.25 30.79 -0.27
CA GLY A 57 -19.69 30.82 -0.53
C GLY A 57 -20.04 31.72 -1.71
N LEU A 58 -21.11 32.52 -1.58
CA LEU A 58 -21.51 33.50 -2.59
C LEU A 58 -20.93 34.89 -2.34
N THR A 59 -19.90 35.05 -1.53
CA THR A 59 -19.29 36.37 -1.24
C THR A 59 -18.87 37.07 -2.54
N GLY A 60 -19.34 38.29 -2.74
CA GLY A 60 -19.10 39.07 -3.96
C GLY A 60 -20.03 38.73 -5.14
N TRP A 61 -20.86 37.70 -5.05
CA TRP A 61 -21.86 37.33 -6.04
C TRP A 61 -23.27 37.58 -5.53
N THR A 62 -24.15 37.99 -6.42
CA THR A 62 -25.57 38.19 -6.13
C THR A 62 -26.38 37.33 -7.10
N CYS A 63 -27.20 36.42 -6.57
CA CYS A 63 -28.07 35.56 -7.34
C CYS A 63 -29.54 36.01 -7.22
N SER A 64 -30.32 35.87 -8.30
CA SER A 64 -31.73 36.22 -8.31
C SER A 64 -32.53 35.36 -7.33
N ALA A 65 -33.41 36.00 -6.53
CA ALA A 65 -34.41 35.37 -5.67
C ALA A 65 -33.94 34.15 -4.83
N GLY A 66 -32.67 34.11 -4.43
CA GLY A 66 -32.11 32.99 -3.66
C GLY A 66 -31.93 31.71 -4.47
N SER A 67 -31.86 31.82 -5.79
CA SER A 67 -31.72 30.68 -6.71
C SER A 67 -30.32 30.02 -6.68
N GLY A 68 -29.30 30.70 -6.13
CA GLY A 68 -27.92 30.23 -6.05
C GLY A 68 -27.53 29.70 -4.67
N THR A 69 -26.71 28.66 -4.64
CA THR A 69 -26.04 28.11 -3.45
C THR A 69 -24.69 27.55 -3.83
N THR A 70 -23.82 27.28 -2.86
CA THR A 70 -22.59 26.54 -3.12
C THR A 70 -22.77 25.06 -2.79
N VAL A 71 -22.08 24.17 -3.55
CA VAL A 71 -22.10 22.72 -3.37
C VAL A 71 -20.69 22.18 -3.31
N PRO A 72 -20.43 21.13 -2.49
CA PRO A 72 -19.11 20.51 -2.39
C PRO A 72 -18.84 19.47 -3.50
N SER A 73 -19.83 19.23 -4.36
CA SER A 73 -19.71 18.29 -5.50
C SER A 73 -20.87 18.47 -6.49
N PRO A 74 -20.62 18.40 -7.82
CA PRO A 74 -19.30 18.37 -8.44
C PRO A 74 -18.59 19.73 -8.35
N VAL A 75 -17.26 19.72 -8.27
CA VAL A 75 -16.38 20.90 -8.32
C VAL A 75 -15.42 20.77 -9.48
N HIS A 76 -15.00 21.88 -10.11
CA HIS A 76 -13.96 21.87 -11.13
C HIS A 76 -12.59 22.17 -10.49
N GLY A 77 -12.54 23.17 -9.62
CA GLY A 77 -11.39 23.52 -8.80
C GLY A 77 -11.77 23.66 -7.33
N GLY A 78 -10.79 23.64 -6.43
CA GLY A 78 -11.03 23.88 -5.01
C GLY A 78 -11.91 22.84 -4.31
N SER A 79 -12.83 23.32 -3.44
CA SER A 79 -13.69 22.49 -2.58
C SER A 79 -15.19 22.78 -2.74
N THR A 80 -15.57 23.88 -3.40
CA THR A 80 -16.96 24.27 -3.63
C THR A 80 -17.17 24.87 -5.02
N ALA A 81 -18.40 24.72 -5.55
CA ALA A 81 -18.83 25.32 -6.81
C ALA A 81 -20.20 25.99 -6.65
N LEU A 82 -20.51 26.97 -7.49
CA LEU A 82 -21.85 27.53 -7.60
C LEU A 82 -22.83 26.50 -8.18
N LYS A 83 -23.98 26.29 -7.53
CA LYS A 83 -25.15 25.65 -8.12
C LYS A 83 -26.29 26.64 -8.13
N ALA A 84 -26.88 26.87 -9.30
CA ALA A 84 -28.04 27.73 -9.41
C ALA A 84 -29.18 27.04 -10.18
N THR A 85 -30.41 27.18 -9.65
CA THR A 85 -31.58 26.43 -10.12
C THR A 85 -32.62 27.39 -10.68
N PRO A 86 -32.85 27.41 -12.02
CA PRO A 86 -33.91 28.14 -12.63
C PRO A 86 -35.29 27.71 -12.09
N ALA A 87 -36.19 28.66 -11.83
CA ALA A 87 -37.53 28.41 -11.31
C ALA A 87 -38.57 29.34 -11.92
N GLY A 88 -39.69 28.80 -12.36
CA GLY A 88 -40.72 29.57 -13.03
C GLY A 88 -40.19 30.25 -14.31
N GLN A 89 -40.20 31.56 -14.36
CA GLN A 89 -39.61 32.36 -15.44
C GLN A 89 -38.20 32.93 -15.08
N ASP A 90 -37.68 32.62 -13.89
CA ASP A 90 -36.36 33.06 -13.46
C ASP A 90 -35.28 32.12 -14.00
N ASN A 91 -34.29 32.70 -14.65
CA ASN A 91 -33.14 32.01 -15.21
C ASN A 91 -32.04 31.71 -14.17
N ALA A 92 -32.27 31.99 -12.89
CA ALA A 92 -31.27 31.81 -11.82
C ALA A 92 -29.96 32.56 -12.10
N ARG A 93 -30.06 33.84 -12.41
CA ARG A 93 -28.90 34.68 -12.73
C ARG A 93 -28.08 34.98 -11.46
N CYS A 94 -26.79 34.62 -11.48
CA CYS A 94 -25.79 35.05 -10.52
C CYS A 94 -24.84 36.03 -11.19
N SER A 95 -24.56 37.18 -10.58
CA SER A 95 -23.75 38.24 -11.17
C SER A 95 -22.84 38.92 -10.16
N GLN A 96 -21.76 39.50 -10.70
CA GLN A 96 -20.78 40.27 -9.96
C GLN A 96 -20.43 41.56 -10.74
N THR A 97 -20.28 42.69 -10.04
CA THR A 97 -19.72 43.91 -10.62
C THR A 97 -18.18 43.86 -10.46
N VAL A 98 -17.48 43.91 -11.57
CA VAL A 98 -16.01 43.81 -11.66
C VAL A 98 -15.48 45.19 -12.09
N ALA A 99 -14.44 45.67 -11.40
CA ALA A 99 -13.74 46.88 -11.82
C ALA A 99 -12.88 46.58 -13.06
N VAL A 100 -12.85 47.51 -14.00
CA VAL A 100 -12.12 47.41 -15.27
C VAL A 100 -11.49 48.71 -15.65
N LYS A 101 -10.44 48.66 -16.48
CA LYS A 101 -9.84 49.87 -17.12
C LYS A 101 -10.63 50.25 -18.37
N PRO A 102 -10.83 51.57 -18.62
CA PRO A 102 -11.34 52.04 -19.90
C PRO A 102 -10.47 51.66 -21.07
N ASN A 103 -11.04 51.52 -22.26
CA ASN A 103 -10.37 51.21 -23.52
C ASN A 103 -9.49 49.92 -23.44
N SER A 104 -9.91 48.94 -22.71
CA SER A 104 -9.18 47.73 -22.45
C SER A 104 -9.96 46.49 -22.90
N THR A 105 -9.25 45.41 -23.21
CA THR A 105 -9.89 44.13 -23.60
C THR A 105 -9.68 43.10 -22.49
N TYR A 106 -10.75 42.37 -22.20
CA TYR A 106 -10.79 41.32 -21.18
C TYR A 106 -11.28 40.01 -21.78
N THR A 107 -10.72 38.90 -21.30
CA THR A 107 -11.24 37.55 -21.59
C THR A 107 -12.08 37.09 -20.38
N LEU A 108 -13.33 36.80 -20.60
CA LEU A 108 -14.26 36.24 -19.62
C LEU A 108 -14.39 34.74 -19.85
N SER A 109 -14.13 33.93 -18.84
CA SER A 109 -14.33 32.48 -18.92
C SER A 109 -14.89 31.91 -17.61
N ALA A 110 -15.52 30.72 -17.69
CA ALA A 110 -15.96 29.93 -16.55
C ALA A 110 -16.08 28.47 -16.95
N TRP A 111 -15.90 27.57 -16.01
CA TRP A 111 -16.25 26.16 -16.19
C TRP A 111 -17.68 25.94 -15.74
N VAL A 112 -18.45 25.21 -16.57
CA VAL A 112 -19.87 24.96 -16.31
C VAL A 112 -20.26 23.51 -16.56
N GLN A 113 -21.28 23.04 -15.85
CA GLN A 113 -21.88 21.70 -15.98
C GLN A 113 -23.37 21.76 -15.67
N GLY A 114 -24.16 20.80 -16.15
CA GLY A 114 -25.58 20.70 -15.90
C GLY A 114 -26.43 21.35 -16.99
N GLY A 115 -27.61 21.84 -16.64
CA GLY A 115 -28.56 22.44 -17.58
C GLY A 115 -28.02 23.69 -18.26
N TYR A 116 -28.67 24.11 -19.32
CA TYR A 116 -28.28 25.27 -20.16
C TYR A 116 -27.59 26.37 -19.37
N ALA A 117 -26.30 26.59 -19.58
CA ALA A 117 -25.50 27.58 -18.86
C ALA A 117 -25.04 28.70 -19.81
N TYR A 118 -25.22 29.92 -19.37
CA TYR A 118 -24.82 31.14 -20.07
C TYR A 118 -23.78 31.89 -19.23
N LEU A 119 -22.80 32.47 -19.91
CA LEU A 119 -21.77 33.33 -19.36
C LEU A 119 -21.73 34.63 -20.17
N GLY A 120 -21.75 35.80 -19.53
CA GLY A 120 -21.71 37.04 -20.26
C GLY A 120 -21.28 38.24 -19.44
N ALA A 121 -21.07 39.36 -20.12
CA ALA A 121 -20.76 40.67 -19.52
C ALA A 121 -21.65 41.73 -20.11
N THR A 122 -22.17 42.63 -19.22
CA THR A 122 -23.01 43.77 -19.59
C THR A 122 -22.46 45.06 -19.02
N GLY A 123 -22.84 46.18 -19.62
CA GLY A 123 -22.33 47.50 -19.21
C GLY A 123 -20.88 47.73 -19.67
N THR A 124 -20.48 47.08 -20.73
CA THR A 124 -19.10 47.16 -21.26
C THR A 124 -18.78 48.54 -21.84
N GLY A 125 -19.75 49.35 -22.11
CA GLY A 125 -19.60 50.64 -22.80
C GLY A 125 -19.27 50.53 -24.29
N THR A 126 -19.28 49.30 -24.79
CA THR A 126 -19.22 48.88 -26.18
C THR A 126 -20.36 47.89 -26.46
N THR A 127 -20.07 46.75 -27.07
CA THR A 127 -21.08 45.69 -27.28
C THR A 127 -21.01 44.69 -26.13
N ASP A 128 -22.15 44.48 -25.43
CA ASP A 128 -22.30 43.41 -24.43
C ASP A 128 -22.14 42.04 -25.07
N VAL A 129 -21.57 41.10 -24.31
CA VAL A 129 -21.22 39.78 -24.83
C VAL A 129 -21.87 38.68 -24.00
N SER A 130 -22.18 37.56 -24.68
CA SER A 130 -22.53 36.31 -24.02
C SER A 130 -22.13 35.12 -24.84
N THR A 131 -21.91 34.00 -24.14
CA THR A 131 -21.71 32.68 -24.70
C THR A 131 -22.48 31.65 -23.88
N TRP A 132 -22.74 30.46 -24.43
CA TRP A 132 -23.55 29.46 -23.75
C TRP A 132 -23.25 28.06 -24.20
N THR A 133 -23.73 27.07 -23.46
CA THR A 133 -23.69 25.65 -23.83
C THR A 133 -25.05 25.01 -23.51
N PRO A 134 -25.50 24.04 -24.31
CA PRO A 134 -26.62 23.19 -23.93
C PRO A 134 -26.24 22.32 -22.73
N ASP A 135 -27.20 21.53 -22.23
CA ASP A 135 -26.98 20.61 -21.11
C ASP A 135 -25.73 19.74 -21.32
N SER A 136 -24.92 19.63 -20.27
CA SER A 136 -23.68 18.87 -20.27
C SER A 136 -23.50 18.10 -18.96
N SER A 137 -23.30 16.79 -19.06
CA SER A 137 -22.98 15.93 -17.91
C SER A 137 -21.53 16.04 -17.45
N SER A 138 -20.67 16.74 -18.18
CA SER A 138 -19.26 16.97 -17.86
C SER A 138 -18.92 18.45 -17.87
N TRP A 139 -17.86 18.82 -17.16
CA TRP A 139 -17.36 20.19 -17.16
C TRP A 139 -16.98 20.66 -18.56
N LYS A 140 -17.44 21.85 -18.91
CA LYS A 140 -17.16 22.52 -20.17
C LYS A 140 -16.78 23.97 -19.90
N GLN A 141 -15.68 24.41 -20.51
CA GLN A 141 -15.29 25.81 -20.44
C GLN A 141 -16.09 26.67 -21.41
N LEU A 142 -16.72 27.72 -20.89
CA LEU A 142 -17.23 28.83 -21.69
C LEU A 142 -16.20 29.94 -21.70
N SER A 143 -16.00 30.58 -22.84
CA SER A 143 -15.07 31.71 -22.97
C SER A 143 -15.58 32.70 -24.00
N THR A 144 -15.44 33.99 -23.71
CA THR A 144 -15.72 35.11 -24.62
C THR A 144 -14.82 36.29 -24.26
N SER A 145 -14.72 37.28 -25.14
CA SER A 145 -13.96 38.50 -24.86
C SER A 145 -14.82 39.73 -25.05
N PHE A 146 -14.57 40.76 -24.22
CA PHE A 146 -15.23 42.06 -24.36
C PHE A 146 -14.19 43.19 -24.28
N SER A 147 -14.54 44.33 -24.87
CA SER A 147 -13.77 45.55 -24.74
C SER A 147 -14.56 46.61 -23.98
N THR A 148 -13.86 47.40 -23.18
CA THR A 148 -14.48 48.50 -22.40
C THR A 148 -14.48 49.80 -23.18
N GLY A 149 -15.54 50.58 -23.00
CA GLY A 149 -15.62 51.93 -23.55
C GLY A 149 -14.67 52.90 -22.88
N SER A 150 -14.53 54.11 -23.45
CA SER A 150 -13.55 55.14 -23.01
C SER A 150 -13.80 55.70 -21.60
N SER A 151 -14.97 55.49 -21.03
CA SER A 151 -15.35 55.90 -19.66
C SER A 151 -15.78 54.74 -18.76
N THR A 152 -15.64 53.50 -19.22
CA THR A 152 -16.12 52.28 -18.48
C THR A 152 -15.09 51.89 -17.43
N THR A 153 -15.47 52.01 -16.17
CA THR A 153 -14.61 51.63 -15.02
C THR A 153 -15.11 50.40 -14.28
N SER A 154 -16.31 49.89 -14.64
CA SER A 154 -16.87 48.66 -14.11
C SER A 154 -17.75 47.96 -15.13
N VAL A 155 -17.84 46.65 -15.07
CA VAL A 155 -18.76 45.81 -15.85
C VAL A 155 -19.49 44.83 -14.94
N THR A 156 -20.65 44.38 -15.35
CA THR A 156 -21.36 43.31 -14.67
C THR A 156 -21.14 42.00 -15.43
N VAL A 157 -20.43 41.08 -14.82
CA VAL A 157 -20.31 39.71 -15.34
C VAL A 157 -21.39 38.83 -14.73
N TYR A 158 -21.86 37.84 -15.47
CA TYR A 158 -22.96 36.99 -15.01
C TYR A 158 -22.88 35.59 -15.56
N LEU A 159 -23.48 34.69 -14.76
CA LEU A 159 -23.86 33.33 -15.12
C LEU A 159 -25.38 33.23 -15.01
N HIS A 160 -26.04 32.49 -15.89
CA HIS A 160 -27.44 32.13 -15.71
C HIS A 160 -27.78 30.82 -16.44
N GLY A 161 -28.82 30.16 -15.96
CA GLY A 161 -29.42 29.03 -16.66
C GLY A 161 -30.50 29.47 -17.65
N TRP A 162 -31.44 28.58 -17.96
CA TRP A 162 -32.60 28.88 -18.78
C TRP A 162 -33.86 28.38 -18.06
N TYR A 163 -34.90 29.19 -18.01
CA TYR A 163 -36.15 28.84 -17.35
C TYR A 163 -36.70 27.49 -17.88
N GLY A 164 -37.28 26.71 -16.98
CA GLY A 164 -37.78 25.37 -17.32
C GLY A 164 -36.70 24.30 -17.54
N GLN A 165 -35.42 24.63 -17.37
CA GLN A 165 -34.30 23.70 -17.45
C GLN A 165 -33.80 23.30 -16.05
N ALA A 166 -32.94 22.26 -16.00
CA ALA A 166 -32.28 21.81 -14.78
C ALA A 166 -31.29 22.86 -14.24
N ALA A 167 -30.86 22.67 -13.00
CA ALA A 167 -29.82 23.49 -12.40
C ALA A 167 -28.51 23.42 -13.23
N TYR A 168 -27.84 24.56 -13.33
CA TYR A 168 -26.44 24.60 -13.78
C TYR A 168 -25.51 24.72 -12.59
N ILE A 169 -24.27 24.28 -12.80
CA ILE A 169 -23.16 24.40 -11.86
C ILE A 169 -22.07 25.17 -12.56
N ALA A 170 -21.39 26.08 -11.84
CA ALA A 170 -20.32 26.89 -12.40
C ALA A 170 -19.18 27.03 -11.39
N ASP A 171 -17.97 27.14 -11.93
CA ASP A 171 -16.74 27.20 -11.16
C ASP A 171 -15.64 27.94 -11.92
N ASP A 172 -14.59 28.34 -11.23
CA ASP A 172 -13.37 28.96 -11.80
C ASP A 172 -13.67 30.09 -12.80
N VAL A 173 -14.45 31.07 -12.38
CA VAL A 173 -14.79 32.23 -13.20
C VAL A 173 -13.57 33.14 -13.34
N SER A 174 -13.26 33.58 -14.53
CA SER A 174 -12.13 34.45 -14.80
C SER A 174 -12.53 35.67 -15.64
N VAL A 175 -12.12 36.84 -15.20
CA VAL A 175 -12.13 38.09 -15.98
C VAL A 175 -10.70 38.56 -16.12
N TYR A 176 -10.00 37.97 -17.08
CA TYR A 176 -8.57 38.16 -17.25
C TYR A 176 -8.26 39.37 -18.16
N GLY A 177 -7.44 40.27 -17.67
CA GLY A 177 -7.01 41.48 -18.36
C GLY A 177 -6.38 42.49 -17.43
N PRO A 178 -6.18 43.77 -17.89
CA PRO A 178 -5.56 44.80 -17.08
C PRO A 178 -6.28 45.04 -15.76
N ASP A 179 -5.52 45.19 -14.66
CA ASP A 179 -6.08 45.48 -13.33
C ASP A 179 -6.98 46.74 -13.35
N GLY A 180 -8.26 46.55 -13.07
CA GLY A 180 -9.27 47.60 -13.01
C GLY A 180 -9.15 48.52 -11.79
N GLY A 181 -8.20 48.30 -10.87
CA GLY A 181 -7.99 49.10 -9.66
C GLY A 181 -9.02 48.82 -8.55
N GLY A 182 -9.87 47.82 -8.72
CA GLY A 182 -10.91 47.44 -7.76
C GLY A 182 -10.43 46.57 -6.58
N GLY A 183 -9.14 46.39 -6.41
CA GLY A 183 -8.49 45.69 -5.30
C GLY A 183 -9.21 44.43 -4.87
N GLY A 184 -9.24 43.40 -5.69
CA GLY A 184 -9.91 42.18 -5.32
C GLY A 184 -10.03 41.15 -6.44
N GLY A 185 -8.94 40.86 -7.13
CA GLY A 185 -8.81 39.51 -7.63
C GLY A 185 -8.62 38.58 -6.42
N ASP A 186 -9.25 37.41 -6.41
CA ASP A 186 -8.62 36.32 -5.68
C ASP A 186 -7.17 36.28 -6.14
N PRO A 187 -6.18 36.22 -5.24
CA PRO A 187 -4.81 36.11 -5.69
C PRO A 187 -4.80 34.89 -6.62
N GLU A 188 -4.22 35.07 -7.83
CA GLU A 188 -3.86 33.92 -8.66
C GLU A 188 -3.31 32.84 -7.74
N PRO A 189 -3.70 31.56 -7.85
CA PRO A 189 -3.31 30.57 -6.90
C PRO A 189 -1.79 30.67 -6.69
N SER A 190 -1.41 31.24 -5.58
CA SER A 190 0.01 31.35 -5.22
C SER A 190 0.49 29.95 -4.89
N VAL A 191 1.75 29.69 -5.20
CA VAL A 191 2.41 28.44 -4.77
C VAL A 191 2.11 28.25 -3.28
N PRO A 192 1.63 27.07 -2.85
CA PRO A 192 1.27 26.82 -1.46
C PRO A 192 2.46 27.07 -0.51
N GLY A 193 2.17 27.31 0.76
CA GLY A 193 3.22 27.33 1.78
C GLY A 193 3.87 25.95 1.97
N ALA A 194 5.07 25.94 2.54
CA ALA A 194 5.73 24.68 2.89
C ALA A 194 4.89 23.89 3.93
N PRO A 195 4.68 22.58 3.76
CA PRO A 195 3.99 21.77 4.76
C PRO A 195 4.66 21.83 6.13
N ASN A 196 3.85 21.90 7.18
CA ASN A 196 4.31 21.87 8.57
C ASN A 196 3.76 20.63 9.30
N GLY A 197 4.23 20.40 10.53
CA GLY A 197 3.75 19.27 11.34
C GLY A 197 4.13 17.91 10.74
N VAL A 198 5.14 17.84 9.87
CA VAL A 198 5.60 16.56 9.30
C VAL A 198 6.16 15.70 10.42
N THR A 199 5.59 14.51 10.59
CA THR A 199 6.00 13.52 11.60
C THR A 199 6.06 12.13 11.01
N VAL A 200 6.89 11.28 11.61
CA VAL A 200 6.90 9.85 11.33
C VAL A 200 5.80 9.21 12.17
N SER A 201 4.76 8.71 11.52
CA SER A 201 3.61 8.06 12.16
C SER A 201 3.78 6.55 12.35
N GLY A 202 4.75 5.94 11.65
CA GLY A 202 5.06 4.52 11.76
C GLY A 202 6.32 4.15 10.99
N THR A 203 6.98 3.08 11.42
CA THR A 203 8.14 2.52 10.73
C THR A 203 8.06 1.01 10.69
N SER A 204 8.49 0.42 9.58
CA SER A 204 8.77 -1.01 9.45
C SER A 204 10.22 -1.22 9.01
N ALA A 205 10.63 -2.46 8.81
CA ALA A 205 11.96 -2.77 8.26
C ALA A 205 12.19 -2.23 6.85
N SER A 206 11.12 -2.01 6.09
CA SER A 206 11.21 -1.62 4.68
C SER A 206 10.36 -0.40 4.34
N SER A 207 9.75 0.26 5.34
CA SER A 207 8.91 1.43 5.10
C SER A 207 8.96 2.45 6.24
N VAL A 208 8.64 3.70 5.89
CA VAL A 208 8.39 4.79 6.82
C VAL A 208 7.07 5.45 6.42
N SER A 209 6.14 5.57 7.37
CA SER A 209 4.87 6.29 7.22
C SER A 209 5.01 7.70 7.78
N LEU A 210 4.52 8.67 7.02
CA LEU A 210 4.60 10.09 7.32
C LEU A 210 3.19 10.69 7.37
N THR A 211 2.99 11.67 8.24
CA THR A 211 1.79 12.50 8.28
C THR A 211 2.19 13.97 8.42
N TRP A 212 1.34 14.87 7.95
CA TRP A 212 1.57 16.32 8.02
C TRP A 212 0.24 17.08 8.10
N SER A 213 0.32 18.38 8.42
CA SER A 213 -0.84 19.27 8.44
C SER A 213 -1.26 19.65 7.02
N ALA A 214 -2.56 19.76 6.77
CA ALA A 214 -3.08 20.27 5.51
C ALA A 214 -2.58 21.70 5.26
N VAL A 215 -2.21 21.98 4.00
CA VAL A 215 -1.74 23.29 3.55
C VAL A 215 -2.84 23.96 2.75
N SER A 216 -3.20 25.18 3.12
CA SER A 216 -4.22 25.96 2.40
C SER A 216 -3.82 26.16 0.94
N GLY A 217 -4.74 25.94 0.01
CA GLY A 217 -4.53 26.05 -1.43
C GLY A 217 -3.73 24.92 -2.06
N ALA A 218 -3.40 23.84 -1.32
CA ALA A 218 -2.74 22.67 -1.89
C ALA A 218 -3.77 21.69 -2.47
N THR A 219 -3.52 21.19 -3.67
CA THR A 219 -4.28 20.12 -4.34
C THR A 219 -3.58 18.76 -4.28
N GLY A 220 -2.31 18.74 -3.84
CA GLY A 220 -1.52 17.52 -3.68
C GLY A 220 -0.21 17.77 -2.94
N TYR A 221 0.53 16.70 -2.72
CA TYR A 221 1.81 16.72 -2.01
C TYR A 221 2.82 15.79 -2.67
N ASN A 222 4.08 16.23 -2.73
CA ASN A 222 5.20 15.39 -3.14
C ASN A 222 6.02 15.00 -1.91
N VAL A 223 6.41 13.75 -1.85
CA VAL A 223 7.28 13.21 -0.79
C VAL A 223 8.68 13.04 -1.34
N TYR A 224 9.65 13.56 -0.62
CA TYR A 224 11.07 13.45 -0.93
C TYR A 224 11.77 12.61 0.11
N ARG A 225 12.66 11.72 -0.34
CA ARG A 225 13.58 10.92 0.47
C ARG A 225 15.01 11.29 0.06
N ASP A 226 15.81 11.72 1.00
CA ASP A 226 17.21 12.10 0.78
C ASP A 226 17.39 13.06 -0.41
N GLY A 227 16.46 14.02 -0.53
CA GLY A 227 16.43 14.99 -1.62
C GLY A 227 15.80 14.53 -2.94
N THR A 228 15.46 13.25 -3.08
CA THR A 228 14.83 12.69 -4.30
C THR A 228 13.33 12.49 -4.10
N LYS A 229 12.51 12.95 -5.05
CA LYS A 229 11.06 12.71 -5.06
C LYS A 229 10.78 11.19 -5.22
N VAL A 230 10.03 10.62 -4.30
CA VAL A 230 9.73 9.17 -4.29
C VAL A 230 8.26 8.86 -4.53
N THR A 231 7.34 9.78 -4.19
CA THR A 231 5.90 9.58 -4.44
C THR A 231 5.16 10.91 -4.43
N ALA A 232 3.91 10.91 -4.92
CA ALA A 232 2.97 12.01 -4.83
C ALA A 232 1.62 11.48 -4.33
N VAL A 233 0.92 12.27 -3.51
CA VAL A 233 -0.37 11.92 -2.90
C VAL A 233 -1.28 13.15 -2.85
N THR A 234 -2.59 12.94 -2.75
CA THR A 234 -3.57 14.03 -2.57
C THR A 234 -3.95 14.23 -1.09
N GLY A 235 -3.71 13.23 -0.24
CA GLY A 235 -3.97 13.30 1.20
C GLY A 235 -2.76 13.81 2.00
N THR A 236 -2.94 13.95 3.31
CA THR A 236 -1.92 14.44 4.27
C THR A 236 -1.11 13.32 4.93
N SER A 237 -1.02 12.17 4.28
CA SER A 237 -0.20 11.04 4.72
C SER A 237 0.39 10.27 3.54
N ALA A 238 1.53 9.64 3.74
CA ALA A 238 2.15 8.75 2.76
C ALA A 238 2.99 7.69 3.44
N THR A 239 3.08 6.51 2.83
CA THR A 239 4.02 5.46 3.24
C THR A 239 5.06 5.27 2.14
N VAL A 240 6.33 5.50 2.47
CA VAL A 240 7.47 5.26 1.59
C VAL A 240 7.97 3.84 1.83
N THR A 241 7.93 3.00 0.82
CA THR A 241 8.31 1.57 0.84
C THR A 241 9.63 1.30 0.12
N GLY A 242 10.12 0.06 0.16
CA GLY A 242 11.37 -0.33 -0.52
C GLY A 242 12.63 0.23 0.14
N LEU A 243 12.55 0.53 1.43
CA LEU A 243 13.68 1.04 2.22
C LEU A 243 14.53 -0.10 2.78
N ALA A 244 15.83 0.14 2.93
CA ALA A 244 16.71 -0.79 3.64
C ALA A 244 16.42 -0.75 5.15
N ALA A 245 16.49 -1.91 5.81
CA ALA A 245 16.27 -2.02 7.25
C ALA A 245 17.37 -1.31 8.05
N SER A 246 17.06 -0.93 9.30
CA SER A 246 17.99 -0.25 10.23
C SER A 246 18.64 1.03 9.66
N THR A 247 18.05 1.62 8.63
CA THR A 247 18.61 2.74 7.89
C THR A 247 17.83 4.02 8.17
N SER A 248 18.55 5.10 8.43
CA SER A 248 17.96 6.43 8.60
C SER A 248 17.84 7.12 7.26
N TYR A 249 16.68 7.70 6.99
CA TYR A 249 16.38 8.49 5.80
C TYR A 249 15.86 9.86 6.21
N SER A 250 16.19 10.87 5.44
CA SER A 250 15.64 12.22 5.59
C SER A 250 14.43 12.39 4.69
N PHE A 251 13.29 12.78 5.26
CA PHE A 251 12.06 13.02 4.50
C PHE A 251 11.67 14.49 4.55
N GLN A 252 11.21 14.98 3.42
CA GLN A 252 10.65 16.32 3.26
C GLN A 252 9.40 16.25 2.39
N ILE A 253 8.46 17.13 2.63
CA ILE A 253 7.19 17.21 1.89
C ILE A 253 7.11 18.57 1.22
N THR A 254 6.57 18.62 0.02
CA THR A 254 6.11 19.85 -0.64
C THR A 254 4.61 19.76 -0.89
N ALA A 255 3.95 20.91 -0.90
CA ALA A 255 2.56 21.05 -1.34
C ALA A 255 2.54 21.52 -2.79
N THR A 256 1.55 21.10 -3.56
CA THR A 256 1.43 21.46 -4.98
C THR A 256 0.03 21.96 -5.29
N ASN A 257 -0.06 22.89 -6.22
CA ASN A 257 -1.31 23.31 -6.86
C ASN A 257 -1.03 23.71 -8.32
N THR A 258 -1.99 24.34 -9.00
CA THR A 258 -1.85 24.80 -10.38
C THR A 258 -0.79 25.88 -10.57
N ALA A 259 -0.45 26.66 -9.53
CA ALA A 259 0.61 27.68 -9.56
C ALA A 259 2.02 27.09 -9.41
N GLY A 260 2.14 25.87 -8.88
CA GLY A 260 3.42 25.21 -8.73
C GLY A 260 3.61 24.44 -7.44
N GLU A 261 4.87 24.18 -7.11
CA GLU A 261 5.31 23.38 -5.96
C GLU A 261 5.94 24.29 -4.89
N SER A 262 5.53 24.09 -3.63
CA SER A 262 6.01 24.86 -2.48
C SER A 262 7.50 24.62 -2.18
N PRO A 263 8.13 25.46 -1.36
CA PRO A 263 9.35 25.08 -0.67
C PRO A 263 9.16 23.78 0.12
N ARG A 264 10.26 23.06 0.34
CA ARG A 264 10.25 21.83 1.14
C ARG A 264 9.99 22.11 2.61
N SER A 265 9.30 21.20 3.28
CA SER A 265 9.17 21.20 4.74
C SER A 265 10.53 21.12 5.43
N THR A 266 10.56 21.44 6.73
CA THR A 266 11.69 21.01 7.58
C THR A 266 11.88 19.50 7.44
N PRO A 267 13.13 19.00 7.31
CA PRO A 267 13.38 17.58 7.20
C PRO A 267 13.02 16.85 8.50
N VAL A 268 12.40 15.67 8.37
CA VAL A 268 12.17 14.75 9.46
C VAL A 268 12.98 13.47 9.21
N THR A 269 13.67 12.99 10.23
CA THR A 269 14.39 11.72 10.12
C THR A 269 13.47 10.57 10.50
N GLY A 270 13.22 9.68 9.54
CA GLY A 270 12.58 8.39 9.76
C GLY A 270 13.64 7.29 9.69
N ARG A 271 13.80 6.53 10.79
CA ARG A 271 14.64 5.34 10.77
C ARG A 271 13.73 4.13 10.58
N THR A 272 13.96 3.37 9.52
CA THR A 272 13.34 2.07 9.40
C THR A 272 13.68 1.25 10.63
N SER A 273 12.71 0.52 11.14
CA SER A 273 12.95 -0.41 12.24
C SER A 273 14.19 -1.23 11.86
N SER A 274 14.99 -1.61 12.87
CA SER A 274 15.78 -2.81 12.68
C SER A 274 14.72 -3.83 12.28
N GLY A 275 14.61 -4.15 11.00
CA GLY A 275 14.07 -5.42 10.64
C GLY A 275 14.81 -6.35 11.58
N GLY A 276 14.13 -6.96 12.52
CA GLY A 276 14.73 -8.06 13.24
C GLY A 276 15.43 -8.79 12.16
N GLY A 277 16.76 -8.77 12.14
CA GLY A 277 17.55 -8.82 10.91
C GLY A 277 16.79 -9.51 9.82
N VAL A 278 16.81 -9.05 8.58
CA VAL A 278 16.32 -9.88 7.47
C VAL A 278 17.12 -11.18 7.61
N GLY A 279 16.88 -11.86 8.71
CA GLY A 279 17.15 -13.22 8.95
C GLY A 279 16.21 -13.88 7.98
N THR A 280 16.67 -14.14 6.78
CA THR A 280 16.12 -15.21 5.96
C THR A 280 15.80 -16.30 6.96
N VAL A 281 14.56 -16.78 6.94
CA VAL A 281 14.24 -18.01 7.69
C VAL A 281 15.41 -18.98 7.44
N PRO A 282 16.03 -19.55 8.47
CA PRO A 282 17.19 -20.42 8.27
C PRO A 282 16.93 -21.49 7.23
N LYS A 283 17.98 -21.98 6.56
CA LYS A 283 17.87 -23.08 5.59
C LYS A 283 17.02 -24.21 6.17
N HIS A 284 17.32 -24.58 7.41
CA HIS A 284 16.55 -25.53 8.21
C HIS A 284 15.94 -24.78 9.39
N ALA A 285 14.63 -24.85 9.54
CA ALA A 285 13.89 -24.03 10.49
C ALA A 285 12.87 -24.85 11.28
N VAL A 286 12.67 -24.46 12.51
CA VAL A 286 11.66 -24.99 13.42
C VAL A 286 10.52 -24.00 13.57
N THR A 287 9.30 -24.44 13.25
CA THR A 287 8.08 -23.64 13.47
C THR A 287 7.39 -24.13 14.75
N GLY A 288 6.95 -23.21 15.60
CA GLY A 288 6.15 -23.50 16.78
C GLY A 288 4.89 -22.64 16.82
N TYR A 289 3.74 -23.26 17.07
CA TYR A 289 2.50 -22.50 17.32
C TYR A 289 2.45 -22.04 18.77
N TRP A 290 2.24 -20.76 18.99
CA TRP A 290 2.01 -20.16 20.29
C TRP A 290 0.52 -19.91 20.48
N GLN A 291 -0.06 -20.44 21.57
CA GLN A 291 -1.49 -20.38 21.85
C GLN A 291 -1.87 -19.08 22.56
N ASN A 292 -2.76 -18.32 21.95
CA ASN A 292 -3.40 -17.12 22.51
C ASN A 292 -4.63 -17.50 23.37
N PHE A 293 -4.61 -18.65 24.03
CA PHE A 293 -5.69 -19.16 24.87
C PHE A 293 -5.19 -20.22 25.82
N ASP A 294 -5.93 -20.46 26.89
CA ASP A 294 -5.72 -21.58 27.82
C ASP A 294 -6.59 -22.78 27.38
N ASN A 295 -5.97 -23.92 27.12
CA ASN A 295 -6.61 -25.20 26.84
C ASN A 295 -6.06 -26.34 27.74
N GLY A 296 -5.46 -25.98 28.87
CA GLY A 296 -4.82 -26.92 29.80
C GLY A 296 -3.37 -27.27 29.46
N ALA A 297 -2.77 -26.61 28.46
CA ALA A 297 -1.33 -26.56 28.25
C ALA A 297 -0.70 -25.52 29.19
N THR A 298 0.63 -25.39 29.19
CA THR A 298 1.29 -24.31 29.94
C THR A 298 0.93 -22.96 29.33
N VAL A 299 0.32 -22.08 30.12
CA VAL A 299 0.13 -20.68 29.72
C VAL A 299 1.50 -20.02 29.62
N GLN A 300 1.80 -19.44 28.45
CA GLN A 300 3.07 -18.78 28.16
C GLN A 300 2.86 -17.37 27.66
N LYS A 301 3.70 -16.43 28.07
CA LYS A 301 3.94 -15.20 27.29
C LYS A 301 4.79 -15.53 26.07
N LEU A 302 4.75 -14.69 25.06
CA LEU A 302 5.57 -14.90 23.86
C LEU A 302 7.08 -14.88 24.19
N SER A 303 7.49 -14.10 25.20
CA SER A 303 8.87 -14.10 25.74
C SER A 303 9.35 -15.47 26.20
N ASP A 304 8.45 -16.30 26.73
CA ASP A 304 8.79 -17.59 27.35
C ASP A 304 9.02 -18.70 26.31
N VAL A 305 8.64 -18.47 25.04
CA VAL A 305 8.84 -19.43 23.96
C VAL A 305 10.31 -19.71 23.75
N GLN A 306 10.67 -21.00 23.66
CA GLN A 306 12.05 -21.48 23.55
C GLN A 306 12.78 -20.90 22.34
N SER A 307 14.09 -20.70 22.48
CA SER A 307 14.94 -20.15 21.41
C SER A 307 15.17 -21.11 20.23
N ALA A 308 14.81 -22.39 20.40
CA ALA A 308 14.87 -23.37 19.33
C ALA A 308 13.91 -23.10 18.17
N TYR A 309 12.82 -22.37 18.42
CA TYR A 309 11.85 -22.00 17.38
C TYR A 309 12.32 -20.81 16.55
N ASP A 310 12.34 -20.95 15.23
CA ASP A 310 12.76 -19.91 14.28
C ASP A 310 11.57 -19.13 13.74
N ILE A 311 10.41 -19.79 13.60
CA ILE A 311 9.13 -19.20 13.23
C ILE A 311 8.14 -19.49 14.36
N ILE A 312 7.50 -18.44 14.88
CA ILE A 312 6.48 -18.53 15.92
C ILE A 312 5.15 -18.10 15.30
N ALA A 313 4.23 -19.04 15.11
CA ALA A 313 2.90 -18.80 14.60
C ALA A 313 1.93 -18.51 15.75
N VAL A 314 1.41 -17.30 15.79
CA VAL A 314 0.45 -16.86 16.83
C VAL A 314 -0.93 -17.40 16.50
N ALA A 315 -1.47 -18.30 17.31
CA ALA A 315 -2.76 -18.97 17.09
C ALA A 315 -3.86 -18.33 17.95
N PHE A 316 -4.94 -17.74 17.40
CA PHE A 316 -5.25 -17.55 15.99
C PHE A 316 -5.87 -16.17 15.74
N ALA A 317 -5.86 -15.73 14.50
CA ALA A 317 -6.76 -14.67 14.04
C ALA A 317 -8.13 -15.26 13.69
N ASP A 318 -9.18 -14.62 14.16
CA ASP A 318 -10.58 -15.06 14.05
C ASP A 318 -11.30 -14.38 12.88
N ALA A 319 -12.34 -15.04 12.37
CA ALA A 319 -13.26 -14.44 11.41
C ALA A 319 -14.03 -13.27 12.03
N THR A 320 -14.30 -12.25 11.21
CA THR A 320 -15.22 -11.16 11.55
C THR A 320 -16.58 -11.37 10.88
N THR A 321 -17.52 -10.47 11.15
CA THR A 321 -18.82 -10.43 10.42
C THR A 321 -18.68 -10.02 8.95
N THR A 322 -17.54 -9.42 8.57
CA THR A 322 -17.25 -9.07 7.17
C THR A 322 -16.63 -10.27 6.46
N PRO A 323 -17.23 -10.79 5.37
CA PRO A 323 -16.72 -11.97 4.67
C PRO A 323 -15.23 -11.85 4.32
N GLY A 324 -14.45 -12.85 4.72
CA GLY A 324 -13.01 -12.92 4.51
C GLY A 324 -12.16 -12.08 5.44
N ALA A 325 -12.69 -11.05 6.10
CA ALA A 325 -11.91 -10.25 7.04
C ALA A 325 -11.64 -11.00 8.34
N VAL A 326 -10.44 -10.79 8.88
CA VAL A 326 -10.00 -11.40 10.14
C VAL A 326 -9.62 -10.33 11.17
N THR A 327 -9.66 -10.72 12.42
CA THR A 327 -9.24 -9.91 13.57
C THR A 327 -8.37 -10.74 14.50
N PHE A 328 -7.60 -10.08 15.36
CA PHE A 328 -6.86 -10.72 16.44
C PHE A 328 -7.05 -9.93 17.73
N THR A 329 -7.46 -10.62 18.77
CA THR A 329 -7.60 -10.07 20.11
C THR A 329 -6.76 -10.92 21.05
N LEU A 330 -5.80 -10.31 21.74
CA LEU A 330 -5.02 -11.01 22.76
C LEU A 330 -5.92 -11.41 23.93
N ASP A 331 -5.96 -12.68 24.28
CA ASP A 331 -6.67 -13.18 25.45
C ASP A 331 -5.92 -12.83 26.75
N SER A 332 -5.98 -11.55 27.10
CA SER A 332 -5.28 -11.05 28.28
C SER A 332 -5.70 -11.77 29.57
N ALA A 333 -6.96 -12.17 29.69
CA ALA A 333 -7.49 -12.86 30.88
C ALA A 333 -6.98 -14.29 30.97
N GLY A 334 -7.11 -15.07 29.88
CA GLY A 334 -6.60 -16.45 29.81
C GLY A 334 -5.08 -16.53 29.91
N LEU A 335 -4.39 -15.46 29.56
CA LEU A 335 -2.91 -15.36 29.62
C LEU A 335 -2.41 -14.65 30.89
N GLY A 336 -3.18 -14.65 31.97
CA GLY A 336 -2.73 -14.16 33.29
C GLY A 336 -2.43 -12.65 33.33
N GLY A 337 -3.19 -11.84 32.59
CA GLY A 337 -3.02 -10.39 32.55
C GLY A 337 -1.95 -9.90 31.55
N TYR A 338 -1.59 -10.72 30.57
CA TYR A 338 -0.65 -10.34 29.51
C TYR A 338 -1.24 -9.24 28.63
N THR A 339 -0.63 -8.08 28.63
CA THR A 339 -1.16 -6.91 27.93
C THR A 339 -0.72 -6.86 26.47
N VAL A 340 -1.49 -6.14 25.62
CA VAL A 340 -1.15 -5.93 24.21
C VAL A 340 0.21 -5.24 24.05
N ASP A 341 0.54 -4.29 24.91
CA ASP A 341 1.84 -3.60 24.83
C ASP A 341 3.00 -4.53 25.18
N GLN A 342 2.84 -5.39 26.20
CA GLN A 342 3.80 -6.44 26.53
C GLN A 342 3.96 -7.42 25.36
N PHE A 343 2.84 -7.89 24.78
CA PHE A 343 2.87 -8.78 23.62
C PHE A 343 3.63 -8.17 22.45
N LYS A 344 3.33 -6.92 22.09
CA LYS A 344 4.07 -6.19 21.04
C LYS A 344 5.55 -6.00 21.35
N ALA A 345 5.89 -5.81 22.62
CA ALA A 345 7.29 -5.74 23.04
C ALA A 345 8.00 -7.08 22.87
N ASP A 346 7.32 -8.18 23.23
CA ASP A 346 7.86 -9.53 23.08
C ASP A 346 7.99 -9.95 21.61
N VAL A 347 7.03 -9.56 20.73
CA VAL A 347 7.17 -9.72 19.27
C VAL A 347 8.49 -9.09 18.80
N ARG A 348 8.72 -7.83 19.16
CA ARG A 348 9.97 -7.13 18.80
C ARG A 348 11.22 -7.79 19.38
N ALA A 349 11.14 -8.28 20.63
CA ALA A 349 12.25 -8.96 21.26
C ALA A 349 12.60 -10.29 20.56
N LYS A 350 11.60 -11.10 20.17
CA LYS A 350 11.82 -12.32 19.38
C LYS A 350 12.42 -12.00 18.01
N GLN A 351 11.94 -10.96 17.34
CA GLN A 351 12.49 -10.49 16.07
C GLN A 351 13.92 -9.99 16.21
N ALA A 352 14.24 -9.26 17.26
CA ALA A 352 15.61 -8.81 17.58
C ALA A 352 16.56 -10.00 17.83
N ALA A 353 16.03 -11.12 18.33
CA ALA A 353 16.76 -12.38 18.48
C ALA A 353 16.82 -13.21 17.16
N GLY A 354 16.42 -12.63 16.03
CA GLY A 354 16.48 -13.30 14.72
C GLY A 354 15.31 -14.24 14.42
N LYS A 355 14.26 -14.26 15.26
CA LYS A 355 13.10 -15.11 15.06
C LYS A 355 12.03 -14.41 14.22
N LYS A 356 11.16 -15.18 13.57
CA LYS A 356 10.00 -14.68 12.85
C LYS A 356 8.74 -14.89 13.69
N VAL A 357 7.91 -13.86 13.82
CA VAL A 357 6.63 -13.96 14.50
C VAL A 357 5.53 -13.65 13.48
N ILE A 358 4.68 -14.63 13.22
CA ILE A 358 3.62 -14.55 12.21
C ILE A 358 2.26 -14.77 12.85
N ILE A 359 1.18 -14.29 12.22
CA ILE A 359 -0.18 -14.56 12.67
C ILE A 359 -0.76 -15.75 11.90
N SER A 360 -1.26 -16.76 12.61
CA SER A 360 -1.97 -17.90 12.02
C SER A 360 -3.46 -17.62 11.93
N VAL A 361 -4.09 -18.09 10.85
CA VAL A 361 -5.52 -17.93 10.57
C VAL A 361 -6.14 -19.29 10.42
N GLY A 362 -7.15 -19.59 11.24
CA GLY A 362 -7.91 -20.84 11.14
C GLY A 362 -7.90 -21.66 12.44
N GLY A 363 -7.29 -22.85 12.40
CA GLY A 363 -7.36 -23.85 13.43
C GLY A 363 -8.70 -24.60 13.47
N GLU A 364 -8.82 -25.60 14.35
CA GLU A 364 -9.99 -26.50 14.47
C GLU A 364 -11.34 -25.77 14.53
N LYS A 365 -11.41 -24.63 15.21
CA LYS A 365 -12.63 -23.84 15.38
C LYS A 365 -12.73 -22.66 14.42
N GLY A 366 -11.76 -22.50 13.53
CA GLY A 366 -11.73 -21.39 12.59
C GLY A 366 -12.87 -21.46 11.58
N THR A 367 -13.54 -20.32 11.36
CA THR A 367 -14.66 -20.20 10.41
C THR A 367 -14.38 -19.25 9.27
N VAL A 368 -13.11 -18.88 9.09
CA VAL A 368 -12.69 -17.96 8.02
C VAL A 368 -12.92 -18.59 6.66
N SER A 369 -13.54 -17.83 5.76
CA SER A 369 -13.88 -18.29 4.41
C SER A 369 -13.55 -17.22 3.37
N VAL A 370 -12.85 -17.62 2.30
CA VAL A 370 -12.41 -16.76 1.20
C VAL A 370 -12.89 -17.36 -0.11
N ASN A 371 -14.13 -17.04 -0.52
CA ASN A 371 -14.83 -17.73 -1.59
C ASN A 371 -15.18 -16.84 -2.80
N ASP A 372 -14.83 -15.56 -2.78
CA ASP A 372 -15.01 -14.60 -3.86
C ASP A 372 -13.92 -13.49 -3.82
N ALA A 373 -13.92 -12.62 -4.83
CA ALA A 373 -12.92 -11.56 -4.96
C ALA A 373 -13.01 -10.50 -3.83
N THR A 374 -14.21 -10.26 -3.29
CA THR A 374 -14.42 -9.32 -2.19
C THR A 374 -13.84 -9.88 -0.89
N SER A 375 -14.17 -11.12 -0.55
CA SER A 375 -13.62 -11.79 0.62
C SER A 375 -12.09 -11.97 0.52
N ALA A 376 -11.55 -12.21 -0.68
CA ALA A 376 -10.10 -12.24 -0.91
C ALA A 376 -9.44 -10.88 -0.64
N THR A 377 -10.07 -9.79 -1.05
CA THR A 377 -9.59 -8.43 -0.80
C THR A 377 -9.66 -8.08 0.69
N ASN A 378 -10.77 -8.41 1.36
CA ASN A 378 -10.97 -8.20 2.80
C ASN A 378 -9.95 -8.98 3.62
N PHE A 379 -9.68 -10.24 3.26
CA PHE A 379 -8.67 -11.09 3.89
C PHE A 379 -7.28 -10.47 3.81
N ALA A 380 -6.85 -10.09 2.61
CA ALA A 380 -5.55 -9.46 2.41
C ALA A 380 -5.41 -8.13 3.17
N ASN A 381 -6.45 -7.30 3.19
CA ASN A 381 -6.42 -6.01 3.86
C ASN A 381 -6.39 -6.14 5.38
N SER A 382 -7.23 -7.01 5.95
CA SER A 382 -7.28 -7.21 7.41
C SER A 382 -5.99 -7.84 7.93
N LEU A 383 -5.43 -8.84 7.25
CA LEU A 383 -4.13 -9.41 7.61
C LEU A 383 -3.00 -8.39 7.52
N TYR A 384 -2.96 -7.59 6.46
CA TYR A 384 -1.97 -6.52 6.36
C TYR A 384 -2.10 -5.54 7.53
N SER A 385 -3.32 -5.17 7.91
CA SER A 385 -3.58 -4.33 9.08
C SER A 385 -3.08 -4.96 10.38
N LEU A 386 -3.30 -6.26 10.58
CA LEU A 386 -2.80 -6.99 11.75
C LEU A 386 -1.26 -7.02 11.77
N MET A 387 -0.62 -7.27 10.61
CA MET A 387 0.84 -7.22 10.50
C MET A 387 1.38 -5.84 10.91
N GLN A 388 0.75 -4.76 10.46
CA GLN A 388 1.15 -3.40 10.84
C GLN A 388 0.89 -3.10 12.33
N THR A 389 -0.23 -3.57 12.86
CA THR A 389 -0.66 -3.28 14.24
C THR A 389 0.21 -3.97 15.27
N TYR A 390 0.56 -5.23 15.04
CA TYR A 390 1.29 -6.06 16.00
C TYR A 390 2.77 -6.24 15.63
N GLY A 391 3.16 -5.87 14.42
CA GLY A 391 4.52 -6.02 13.91
C GLY A 391 4.84 -7.44 13.42
N PHE A 392 3.84 -8.22 12.99
CA PHE A 392 4.07 -9.57 12.50
C PHE A 392 4.89 -9.59 11.22
N ASP A 393 5.80 -10.56 11.09
CA ASP A 393 6.65 -10.79 9.92
C ASP A 393 5.90 -11.42 8.74
N GLY A 394 4.68 -11.90 8.96
CA GLY A 394 3.92 -12.60 7.93
C GLY A 394 2.69 -13.30 8.47
N VAL A 395 2.24 -14.31 7.73
CA VAL A 395 0.99 -15.03 8.01
C VAL A 395 1.17 -16.54 7.83
N ASP A 396 0.36 -17.29 8.56
CA ASP A 396 0.17 -18.72 8.40
C ASP A 396 -1.28 -19.02 8.04
N ILE A 397 -1.50 -20.01 7.17
CA ILE A 397 -2.83 -20.46 6.73
C ILE A 397 -3.08 -21.86 7.28
N ASP A 398 -3.95 -21.95 8.29
CA ASP A 398 -4.32 -23.18 8.98
C ASP A 398 -5.84 -23.42 8.91
N LEU A 399 -6.44 -23.28 7.72
CA LEU A 399 -7.87 -23.41 7.51
C LEU A 399 -8.29 -24.89 7.43
N GLU A 400 -8.83 -25.42 8.50
CA GLU A 400 -9.29 -26.81 8.57
C GLU A 400 -10.73 -27.02 8.06
N ASN A 401 -11.45 -25.93 7.78
CA ASN A 401 -12.79 -25.93 7.19
C ASN A 401 -12.80 -25.88 5.66
N GLY A 402 -11.63 -26.11 5.03
CA GLY A 402 -11.42 -26.04 3.59
C GLY A 402 -11.12 -24.64 3.08
N LEU A 403 -10.65 -24.55 1.85
CA LEU A 403 -10.35 -23.27 1.17
C LEU A 403 -10.67 -23.32 -0.33
N ASN A 404 -10.90 -22.14 -0.90
CA ASN A 404 -11.04 -21.95 -2.34
C ASN A 404 -9.69 -21.54 -2.91
N ALA A 405 -9.07 -22.43 -3.71
CA ALA A 405 -7.71 -22.20 -4.21
C ALA A 405 -7.57 -20.93 -5.07
N THR A 406 -8.59 -20.57 -5.86
CA THR A 406 -8.55 -19.39 -6.72
C THR A 406 -8.50 -18.10 -5.89
N TYR A 407 -9.43 -17.94 -4.97
CA TYR A 407 -9.56 -16.71 -4.19
C TYR A 407 -8.53 -16.64 -3.06
N MET A 408 -8.12 -17.77 -2.47
CA MET A 408 -7.00 -17.79 -1.53
C MET A 408 -5.69 -17.40 -2.23
N THR A 409 -5.41 -17.90 -3.42
CA THR A 409 -4.25 -17.47 -4.22
C THR A 409 -4.29 -15.96 -4.48
N GLN A 410 -5.45 -15.42 -4.87
CA GLN A 410 -5.64 -13.98 -5.07
C GLN A 410 -5.36 -13.19 -3.79
N ALA A 411 -5.89 -13.63 -2.66
CA ALA A 411 -5.71 -12.98 -1.36
C ALA A 411 -4.24 -12.95 -0.93
N LEU A 412 -3.54 -14.08 -1.02
CA LEU A 412 -2.15 -14.21 -0.61
C LEU A 412 -1.20 -13.39 -1.50
N ARG A 413 -1.44 -13.34 -2.80
CA ARG A 413 -0.69 -12.48 -3.72
C ARG A 413 -0.93 -11.00 -3.46
N ALA A 414 -2.18 -10.60 -3.20
CA ALA A 414 -2.51 -9.23 -2.83
C ALA A 414 -1.86 -8.82 -1.49
N LEU A 415 -1.85 -9.72 -0.51
CA LEU A 415 -1.17 -9.51 0.76
C LEU A 415 0.35 -9.37 0.57
N SER A 416 0.97 -10.28 -0.18
CA SER A 416 2.41 -10.26 -0.47
C SER A 416 2.83 -8.98 -1.20
N ALA A 417 2.02 -8.50 -2.15
CA ALA A 417 2.26 -7.23 -2.83
C ALA A 417 2.26 -6.02 -1.89
N LYS A 418 1.45 -6.06 -0.80
CA LYS A 418 1.40 -5.02 0.23
C LYS A 418 2.53 -5.15 1.25
N ALA A 419 2.81 -6.37 1.71
CA ALA A 419 3.77 -6.65 2.77
C ALA A 419 5.22 -6.63 2.29
N GLY A 420 5.43 -6.87 0.99
CA GLY A 420 6.76 -6.89 0.37
C GLY A 420 7.44 -8.27 0.43
N PRO A 421 8.65 -8.39 -0.16
CA PRO A 421 9.32 -9.67 -0.40
C PRO A 421 9.86 -10.35 0.87
N SER A 422 9.88 -9.66 2.00
CA SER A 422 10.31 -10.24 3.29
C SER A 422 9.19 -10.93 4.06
N MET A 423 7.97 -10.93 3.53
CA MET A 423 6.82 -11.57 4.16
C MET A 423 7.03 -13.07 4.29
N VAL A 424 6.88 -13.60 5.50
CA VAL A 424 6.87 -15.04 5.77
C VAL A 424 5.46 -15.57 5.54
N LEU A 425 5.32 -16.50 4.60
CA LEU A 425 4.05 -17.19 4.33
C LEU A 425 4.22 -18.67 4.64
N THR A 426 3.46 -19.18 5.62
CA THR A 426 3.41 -20.61 5.92
C THR A 426 2.00 -21.16 5.74
N MET A 427 1.89 -22.47 5.62
CA MET A 427 0.63 -23.19 5.54
C MET A 427 0.70 -24.46 6.38
N ALA A 428 -0.40 -24.83 7.04
CA ALA A 428 -0.50 -26.05 7.84
C ALA A 428 -1.69 -26.94 7.41
N PRO A 429 -1.68 -27.44 6.16
CA PRO A 429 -2.75 -28.31 5.68
C PRO A 429 -2.77 -29.64 6.42
N GLN A 430 -3.96 -30.27 6.48
CA GLN A 430 -4.09 -31.66 6.89
C GLN A 430 -3.48 -32.60 5.82
N THR A 431 -3.15 -33.86 6.21
CA THR A 431 -2.56 -34.82 5.23
C THR A 431 -3.47 -35.06 4.04
N ILE A 432 -4.78 -35.10 4.23
CA ILE A 432 -5.76 -35.32 3.14
C ILE A 432 -5.72 -34.21 2.10
N ASP A 433 -5.42 -32.98 2.51
CA ASP A 433 -5.34 -31.81 1.63
C ASP A 433 -4.15 -31.85 0.67
N MET A 434 -3.15 -32.66 0.99
CA MET A 434 -1.89 -32.75 0.25
C MET A 434 -1.73 -34.09 -0.50
N GLN A 435 -2.79 -34.92 -0.59
CA GLN A 435 -2.74 -36.20 -1.30
C GLN A 435 -2.69 -36.06 -2.82
N SER A 436 -3.12 -34.93 -3.38
CA SER A 436 -3.12 -34.66 -4.82
C SER A 436 -2.88 -33.18 -5.10
N THR A 437 -2.14 -32.87 -6.15
CA THR A 437 -1.94 -31.50 -6.64
C THR A 437 -3.23 -30.80 -7.09
N SER A 438 -4.31 -31.58 -7.28
CA SER A 438 -5.65 -31.05 -7.57
C SER A 438 -6.40 -30.58 -6.31
N ASN A 439 -5.99 -31.02 -5.12
CA ASN A 439 -6.61 -30.59 -3.87
C ASN A 439 -6.37 -29.09 -3.64
N ALA A 440 -7.35 -28.43 -3.03
CA ALA A 440 -7.37 -26.98 -2.95
C ALA A 440 -6.13 -26.38 -2.25
N TYR A 441 -5.70 -26.97 -1.15
CA TYR A 441 -4.51 -26.53 -0.43
C TYR A 441 -3.23 -26.73 -1.27
N PHE A 442 -3.04 -27.92 -1.82
CA PHE A 442 -1.84 -28.21 -2.61
C PHE A 442 -1.76 -27.29 -3.82
N ARG A 443 -2.89 -27.13 -4.53
CA ARG A 443 -2.98 -26.19 -5.67
C ARG A 443 -2.69 -24.75 -5.26
N THR A 444 -3.18 -24.29 -4.09
CA THR A 444 -2.86 -22.97 -3.56
C THR A 444 -1.37 -22.84 -3.28
N ALA A 445 -0.76 -23.81 -2.60
CA ALA A 445 0.66 -23.80 -2.31
C ALA A 445 1.51 -23.72 -3.59
N LEU A 446 1.16 -24.47 -4.64
CA LEU A 446 1.82 -24.41 -5.94
C LEU A 446 1.62 -23.06 -6.64
N ASN A 447 0.41 -22.50 -6.58
CA ASN A 447 0.10 -21.21 -7.18
C ASN A 447 0.83 -20.03 -6.53
N VAL A 448 1.23 -20.14 -5.27
CA VAL A 448 1.98 -19.11 -4.53
C VAL A 448 3.40 -19.54 -4.19
N LYS A 449 3.93 -20.54 -4.88
CA LYS A 449 5.24 -21.15 -4.63
C LYS A 449 6.37 -20.12 -4.58
N ASP A 450 6.30 -19.09 -5.40
CA ASP A 450 7.27 -18.00 -5.49
C ASP A 450 7.33 -17.10 -4.25
N ILE A 451 6.27 -17.09 -3.42
CA ILE A 451 6.17 -16.31 -2.18
C ILE A 451 6.00 -17.20 -0.93
N LEU A 452 5.92 -18.50 -1.11
CA LEU A 452 5.70 -19.47 -0.03
C LEU A 452 7.02 -19.80 0.69
N THR A 453 7.03 -19.69 2.00
CA THR A 453 8.18 -20.04 2.85
C THR A 453 8.22 -21.53 3.18
N VAL A 454 7.12 -22.09 3.70
CA VAL A 454 7.02 -23.51 4.03
C VAL A 454 5.57 -23.98 4.17
N VAL A 455 5.32 -25.23 3.77
CA VAL A 455 4.13 -26.01 4.11
C VAL A 455 4.51 -26.96 5.24
N ASN A 456 3.93 -26.74 6.41
CA ASN A 456 4.07 -27.56 7.60
C ASN A 456 2.85 -28.50 7.70
N MET A 457 2.76 -29.51 6.84
CA MET A 457 1.63 -30.42 6.83
C MET A 457 1.45 -31.08 8.19
N GLN A 458 0.21 -31.22 8.65
CA GLN A 458 -0.15 -31.84 9.94
C GLN A 458 -0.18 -33.38 9.80
N TYR A 459 0.85 -34.09 10.29
CA TYR A 459 0.96 -35.55 10.22
C TYR A 459 0.27 -36.27 11.40
N TYR A 460 -0.72 -35.64 12.00
CA TYR A 460 -1.49 -36.13 13.14
C TYR A 460 -2.99 -36.03 12.85
N ASN A 461 -3.83 -36.65 13.66
CA ASN A 461 -5.28 -36.73 13.47
C ASN A 461 -5.70 -37.26 12.07
N SER A 462 -4.89 -38.11 11.46
CA SER A 462 -4.98 -38.42 10.02
C SER A 462 -5.32 -39.88 9.71
N GLY A 463 -5.10 -40.78 10.65
CA GLY A 463 -5.29 -42.23 10.42
C GLY A 463 -4.23 -42.82 9.46
N SER A 464 -4.67 -43.54 8.43
CA SER A 464 -3.80 -44.11 7.40
C SER A 464 -4.00 -43.41 6.06
N MET A 465 -2.91 -43.15 5.33
CA MET A 465 -2.92 -42.44 4.05
C MET A 465 -2.02 -43.10 3.02
N LEU A 466 -2.26 -42.84 1.75
CA LEU A 466 -1.38 -43.28 0.66
C LEU A 466 -0.08 -42.48 0.69
N GLY A 467 1.04 -43.16 0.51
CA GLY A 467 2.34 -42.55 0.22
C GLY A 467 2.53 -42.29 -1.28
N CYS A 468 3.62 -41.63 -1.65
CA CYS A 468 3.96 -41.36 -3.05
C CYS A 468 4.21 -42.61 -3.89
N ASP A 469 4.48 -43.75 -3.25
CA ASP A 469 4.62 -45.06 -3.89
C ASP A 469 3.30 -45.83 -4.03
N GLY A 470 2.17 -45.20 -3.67
CA GLY A 470 0.84 -45.82 -3.75
C GLY A 470 0.53 -46.84 -2.66
N LYS A 471 1.40 -47.03 -1.67
CA LYS A 471 1.13 -47.90 -0.52
C LYS A 471 0.50 -47.13 0.63
N VAL A 472 -0.21 -47.82 1.47
CA VAL A 472 -0.87 -47.25 2.66
C VAL A 472 0.09 -47.29 3.84
N TYR A 473 0.24 -46.15 4.50
CA TYR A 473 1.03 -46.00 5.73
C TYR A 473 0.16 -45.49 6.86
N ALA A 474 0.33 -46.08 8.06
CA ALA A 474 -0.38 -45.64 9.26
C ALA A 474 0.37 -44.49 9.94
N GLN A 475 -0.39 -43.51 10.46
CA GLN A 475 0.20 -42.43 11.24
C GLN A 475 1.00 -42.94 12.44
N GLY A 476 1.95 -42.16 12.92
CA GLY A 476 2.78 -42.51 14.06
C GLY A 476 4.05 -43.31 13.70
N SER A 477 4.42 -43.37 12.43
CA SER A 477 5.62 -44.10 11.97
C SER A 477 6.54 -43.22 11.11
N VAL A 478 7.83 -43.55 11.03
CA VAL A 478 8.80 -42.93 10.13
C VAL A 478 8.30 -43.01 8.68
N ASP A 479 7.76 -44.15 8.28
CA ASP A 479 7.26 -44.38 6.92
C ASP A 479 6.12 -43.43 6.56
N PHE A 480 5.19 -43.21 7.48
CA PHE A 480 4.10 -42.24 7.28
C PHE A 480 4.62 -40.83 7.02
N LEU A 481 5.56 -40.38 7.85
CA LEU A 481 6.14 -39.04 7.72
C LEU A 481 6.89 -38.88 6.38
N THR A 482 7.70 -39.86 6.02
CA THR A 482 8.57 -39.80 4.85
C THR A 482 7.82 -40.03 3.54
N ALA A 483 6.88 -40.98 3.50
CA ALA A 483 6.12 -41.30 2.29
C ALA A 483 5.10 -40.19 1.94
N LEU A 484 4.54 -39.50 2.94
CA LEU A 484 3.63 -38.38 2.68
C LEU A 484 4.40 -37.07 2.38
N ALA A 485 5.56 -36.85 2.99
CA ALA A 485 6.44 -35.73 2.59
C ALA A 485 6.88 -35.87 1.12
N CYS A 486 7.14 -37.11 0.68
CA CYS A 486 7.46 -37.43 -0.69
C CYS A 486 6.41 -36.93 -1.69
N ILE A 487 5.11 -37.03 -1.35
CA ILE A 487 4.02 -36.52 -2.23
C ILE A 487 4.18 -35.03 -2.49
N GLN A 488 4.47 -34.24 -1.46
CA GLN A 488 4.68 -32.79 -1.59
C GLN A 488 5.92 -32.47 -2.44
N LEU A 489 7.02 -33.19 -2.20
CA LEU A 489 8.30 -33.01 -2.87
C LEU A 489 8.23 -33.41 -4.36
N GLU A 490 7.57 -34.52 -4.68
CA GLU A 490 7.37 -34.96 -6.07
C GLU A 490 6.22 -34.22 -6.76
N GLY A 491 5.26 -33.71 -6.00
CA GLY A 491 4.15 -32.91 -6.47
C GLY A 491 4.55 -31.46 -6.85
N GLY A 492 5.81 -31.07 -6.65
CA GLY A 492 6.35 -29.83 -7.18
C GLY A 492 6.74 -28.75 -6.16
N LEU A 493 6.58 -28.96 -4.86
CA LEU A 493 7.17 -28.06 -3.85
C LEU A 493 8.69 -28.24 -3.82
N SER A 494 9.41 -27.15 -3.57
CA SER A 494 10.85 -27.22 -3.31
C SER A 494 11.11 -27.84 -1.94
N PRO A 495 12.19 -28.60 -1.74
CA PRO A 495 12.50 -29.17 -0.42
C PRO A 495 12.52 -28.12 0.69
N SER A 496 13.04 -26.92 0.41
CA SER A 496 13.00 -25.78 1.34
C SER A 496 11.60 -25.27 1.67
N GLN A 497 10.55 -25.80 1.03
CA GLN A 497 9.15 -25.46 1.27
C GLN A 497 8.36 -26.59 1.94
N VAL A 498 9.01 -27.64 2.41
CA VAL A 498 8.37 -28.79 3.05
C VAL A 498 8.88 -28.95 4.47
N GLY A 499 7.97 -28.97 5.43
CA GLY A 499 8.19 -29.21 6.86
C GLY A 499 7.30 -30.32 7.42
N LEU A 500 7.74 -30.98 8.48
CA LEU A 500 7.02 -32.04 9.15
C LEU A 500 6.29 -31.50 10.39
N GLY A 501 4.95 -31.43 10.36
CA GLY A 501 4.14 -30.91 11.44
C GLY A 501 3.64 -32.00 12.39
N LEU A 502 3.97 -31.93 13.70
CA LEU A 502 3.67 -32.94 14.68
C LEU A 502 3.30 -32.33 16.05
N PRO A 503 2.51 -33.02 16.89
CA PRO A 503 2.22 -32.53 18.24
C PRO A 503 3.46 -32.57 19.12
N ALA A 504 3.64 -31.58 20.01
CA ALA A 504 4.74 -31.56 20.96
C ALA A 504 4.62 -32.61 22.07
N SER A 505 3.40 -33.02 22.36
CA SER A 505 3.09 -34.01 23.42
C SER A 505 1.88 -34.86 23.06
N PRO A 506 1.67 -36.02 23.71
CA PRO A 506 0.48 -36.84 23.49
C PRO A 506 -0.86 -36.12 23.76
N ARG A 507 -0.83 -35.03 24.53
CA ARG A 507 -2.00 -34.21 24.85
C ARG A 507 -2.27 -33.12 23.82
N GLY A 508 -1.34 -32.89 22.90
CA GLY A 508 -1.44 -31.83 21.88
C GLY A 508 -2.36 -32.17 20.71
N ALA A 509 -2.71 -33.46 20.53
CA ALA A 509 -3.62 -33.90 19.48
C ALA A 509 -4.36 -35.14 19.89
N GLY A 510 -5.45 -35.46 19.19
CA GLY A 510 -6.26 -36.68 19.45
C GLY A 510 -5.53 -37.96 19.06
N SER A 511 -4.63 -37.91 18.10
CA SER A 511 -3.82 -39.03 17.63
C SER A 511 -2.59 -38.58 16.81
N GLY A 512 -1.68 -39.51 16.55
CA GLY A 512 -0.53 -39.22 15.67
C GLY A 512 0.70 -38.62 16.38
N TYR A 513 0.69 -38.50 17.70
CA TYR A 513 1.91 -38.16 18.42
C TYR A 513 3.01 -39.19 18.19
N VAL A 514 4.22 -38.74 17.98
CA VAL A 514 5.43 -39.57 17.92
C VAL A 514 6.50 -38.97 18.82
N SER A 515 7.41 -39.83 19.30
CA SER A 515 8.57 -39.33 20.04
C SER A 515 9.47 -38.47 19.12
N PRO A 516 10.21 -37.53 19.68
CA PRO A 516 11.19 -36.74 18.92
C PRO A 516 12.18 -37.57 18.10
N SER A 517 12.54 -38.77 18.56
CA SER A 517 13.43 -39.66 17.83
C SER A 517 12.85 -40.16 16.50
N VAL A 518 11.55 -40.40 16.42
CA VAL A 518 10.86 -40.76 15.17
C VAL A 518 10.88 -39.59 14.18
N ILE A 519 10.67 -38.35 14.66
CA ILE A 519 10.74 -37.14 13.85
C ILE A 519 12.17 -36.99 13.28
N ASN A 520 13.17 -37.10 14.14
CA ASN A 520 14.57 -36.96 13.75
C ASN A 520 14.97 -38.07 12.75
N SER A 521 14.51 -39.33 12.93
CA SER A 521 14.73 -40.41 11.95
C SER A 521 14.06 -40.10 10.61
N ALA A 522 12.85 -39.53 10.59
CA ALA A 522 12.17 -39.13 9.34
C ALA A 522 12.92 -37.99 8.63
N LEU A 523 13.42 -37.01 9.37
CA LEU A 523 14.25 -35.91 8.84
C LEU A 523 15.55 -36.45 8.25
N ASP A 524 16.25 -37.38 8.94
CA ASP A 524 17.47 -38.02 8.44
C ASP A 524 17.18 -38.88 7.21
N CYS A 525 16.05 -39.59 7.19
CA CYS A 525 15.65 -40.36 6.02
C CYS A 525 15.48 -39.48 4.77
N LEU A 526 14.76 -38.36 4.94
CA LEU A 526 14.52 -37.42 3.84
C LEU A 526 15.80 -36.68 3.40
N THR A 527 16.66 -36.28 4.34
CA THR A 527 17.81 -35.42 4.03
C THR A 527 19.08 -36.16 3.75
N ARG A 528 19.32 -37.30 4.43
CA ARG A 528 20.57 -38.09 4.40
C ARG A 528 20.40 -39.50 3.84
N GLY A 529 19.14 -40.00 3.74
CA GLY A 529 18.85 -41.38 3.35
C GLY A 529 19.13 -42.42 4.45
N THR A 530 19.27 -41.98 5.71
CA THR A 530 19.52 -42.80 6.89
C THR A 530 18.35 -42.76 7.86
N GLY A 531 18.17 -43.73 8.72
CA GLY A 531 17.04 -43.73 9.67
C GLY A 531 15.67 -44.03 9.05
N CYS A 532 15.62 -44.44 7.78
CA CYS A 532 14.38 -44.81 7.10
C CYS A 532 13.77 -46.07 7.68
N GLY A 533 12.45 -46.20 7.59
CA GLY A 533 11.72 -47.42 7.81
C GLY A 533 11.72 -48.32 6.56
N SER A 534 10.55 -48.89 6.25
CA SER A 534 10.34 -49.68 5.03
C SER A 534 10.25 -48.82 3.77
N PHE A 535 9.78 -47.59 3.91
CA PHE A 535 9.77 -46.61 2.83
C PHE A 535 11.12 -45.89 2.75
N LYS A 536 11.66 -45.79 1.54
CA LYS A 536 12.85 -44.98 1.22
C LYS A 536 12.51 -44.06 0.05
N PRO A 537 12.73 -42.76 0.16
CA PRO A 537 12.57 -41.86 -0.98
C PRO A 537 13.58 -42.20 -2.08
N ALA A 538 13.22 -41.97 -3.35
CA ALA A 538 14.08 -42.25 -4.49
C ALA A 538 15.37 -41.43 -4.49
N ARG A 539 15.40 -40.32 -3.77
CA ARG A 539 16.55 -39.42 -3.59
C ARG A 539 16.48 -38.72 -2.23
N THR A 540 17.57 -38.16 -1.81
CA THR A 540 17.61 -37.29 -0.61
C THR A 540 17.26 -35.83 -0.95
N TYR A 541 16.83 -35.11 0.08
CA TYR A 541 16.38 -33.71 -0.03
C TYR A 541 17.09 -32.85 1.04
N PRO A 542 18.41 -32.57 0.87
CA PRO A 542 19.23 -31.88 1.86
C PRO A 542 18.81 -30.43 2.12
N GLU A 543 17.86 -29.88 1.31
CA GLU A 543 17.29 -28.55 1.48
C GLU A 543 15.93 -28.59 2.22
N LEU A 544 15.51 -29.74 2.80
CA LEU A 544 14.24 -29.86 3.51
C LEU A 544 14.15 -28.80 4.61
N ARG A 545 12.98 -28.07 4.71
CA ARG A 545 12.86 -26.95 5.64
C ARG A 545 13.05 -27.37 7.11
N GLY A 546 12.44 -28.45 7.55
CA GLY A 546 12.58 -28.91 8.94
C GLY A 546 11.29 -29.43 9.55
N ALA A 547 10.92 -28.93 10.72
CA ALA A 547 9.77 -29.41 11.45
C ALA A 547 8.91 -28.28 12.06
N MET A 548 7.67 -28.62 12.33
CA MET A 548 6.71 -27.77 13.04
C MET A 548 6.10 -28.52 14.22
N THR A 549 5.70 -27.79 15.25
CA THR A 549 4.93 -28.39 16.33
C THR A 549 3.68 -27.60 16.74
N TRP A 550 2.63 -28.34 17.04
CA TRP A 550 1.49 -27.93 17.82
C TRP A 550 1.66 -28.43 19.26
N SER A 551 2.04 -27.66 20.25
CA SER A 551 2.37 -26.23 20.22
C SER A 551 3.53 -25.98 21.17
N THR A 552 4.06 -24.75 21.19
CA THR A 552 5.09 -24.34 22.17
C THR A 552 4.59 -24.46 23.61
N ASN A 553 3.28 -24.25 23.82
CA ASN A 553 2.59 -24.40 25.11
C ASN A 553 2.53 -25.87 25.57
N TRP A 554 2.23 -26.81 24.65
CA TRP A 554 2.28 -28.25 24.91
C TRP A 554 3.71 -28.77 25.07
N ASP A 555 4.66 -28.19 24.36
CA ASP A 555 6.09 -28.48 24.55
C ASP A 555 6.55 -28.07 25.96
N ALA A 556 6.21 -26.84 26.39
CA ALA A 556 6.51 -26.38 27.74
C ALA A 556 5.85 -27.24 28.82
N ALA A 557 4.59 -27.68 28.60
CA ALA A 557 3.90 -28.61 29.51
C ALA A 557 4.59 -29.97 29.59
N ALA A 558 5.35 -30.35 28.55
CA ALA A 558 6.16 -31.58 28.50
C ALA A 558 7.65 -31.33 28.85
N GLY A 559 7.99 -30.23 29.50
CA GLY A 559 9.35 -29.88 29.91
C GLY A 559 10.27 -29.53 28.75
N ASN A 560 9.72 -29.03 27.64
CA ASN A 560 10.41 -28.67 26.41
C ASN A 560 11.13 -29.85 25.72
N ALA A 561 10.60 -31.06 25.90
CA ALA A 561 11.23 -32.27 25.39
C ALA A 561 11.30 -32.30 23.86
N TRP A 562 10.27 -31.72 23.18
CA TRP A 562 10.22 -31.66 21.74
C TRP A 562 11.27 -30.66 21.21
N SER A 563 11.26 -29.42 21.67
CA SER A 563 12.18 -28.37 21.19
C SER A 563 13.64 -28.69 21.53
N ASN A 564 13.90 -29.29 22.70
CA ASN A 564 15.26 -29.67 23.10
C ASN A 564 15.85 -30.80 22.25
N ALA A 565 15.01 -31.68 21.66
CA ALA A 565 15.47 -32.81 20.88
C ALA A 565 15.39 -32.53 19.35
N VAL A 566 14.29 -31.94 18.86
CA VAL A 566 14.07 -31.69 17.44
C VAL A 566 14.78 -30.42 16.96
N GLY A 567 14.81 -29.37 17.78
CA GLY A 567 15.43 -28.08 17.42
C GLY A 567 16.91 -28.23 17.00
N PRO A 568 17.80 -28.71 17.87
CA PRO A 568 19.22 -28.92 17.51
C PRO A 568 19.40 -29.88 16.35
N HIS A 569 18.53 -30.90 16.20
CA HIS A 569 18.59 -31.86 15.09
C HIS A 569 18.27 -31.18 13.76
N VAL A 570 17.20 -30.38 13.71
CA VAL A 570 16.81 -29.58 12.52
C VAL A 570 17.94 -28.62 12.13
N HIS A 571 18.50 -27.89 13.10
CA HIS A 571 19.58 -26.94 12.84
C HIS A 571 20.90 -27.62 12.42
N GLY A 572 21.06 -28.91 12.69
CA GLY A 572 22.21 -29.73 12.28
C GLY A 572 22.01 -30.53 10.98
N LEU A 573 20.91 -30.33 10.25
CA LEU A 573 20.66 -30.95 8.96
C LEU A 573 21.70 -30.48 7.90
N PRO A 574 21.94 -31.23 6.82
CA PRO A 574 23.04 -30.99 5.87
C PRO A 574 22.86 -29.71 5.00
#